data_3d7e4064a8cf1ec6625165b74da1adf5
#
_entry.id   3d7e4064a8cf1ec6625165b74da1adf5
#
_cell.length_a   1.000
_cell.length_b   1.000
_cell.length_c   1.000
_cell.angle_alpha   90.00
_cell.angle_beta   90.00
_cell.angle_gamma   90.00
#
_symmetry.space_group_name_H-M   'P 1'
#
loop_
_entity.id
_entity.type
_entity.pdbx_description
1 polymer ?
#
loop_
_entity_poly.entity_id
_entity_poly.type
_entity_poly.pdbx_seq_one_letter_code
_entity_poly.pdbx_strand_id
1 'polypeptide(L)'
;MGNVVDYVRREFHGFAELPFGDVDSLVLAELSYMRLSGLVPAFGEARSVATVPIRELLRAESYDDMFVSNSSDINEYRLALLRAVCESPRFRALRVGEYAERLSEREQQQFAAMTFDVGCGPVDSLYVAFRGTDGTLVGWKEDFNMAVRCPVPSQESAYRYVNSILDRSEGFLSSGDSPAVMLGGHSKGGNMAVYAAMRIAHDDIEVAG
;
A
#
# COMPACT_ATOMS: atom_id res chain seq x y z
N MET A 1 21.54 -6.58 14.76
CA MET A 1 20.31 -5.74 14.72
C MET A 1 19.40 -6.38 13.69
N GLY A 2 18.16 -6.72 14.02
CA GLY A 2 17.22 -7.33 13.07
C GLY A 2 16.66 -6.26 12.13
N ASN A 3 16.26 -6.66 10.91
CA ASN A 3 15.55 -5.82 9.94
C ASN A 3 14.12 -6.34 9.73
N VAL A 4 13.37 -5.70 8.84
CA VAL A 4 11.96 -6.06 8.55
C VAL A 4 11.85 -7.50 8.03
N VAL A 5 12.80 -7.98 7.22
CA VAL A 5 12.82 -9.38 6.73
C VAL A 5 13.01 -10.35 7.90
N ASP A 6 13.86 -9.99 8.88
CA ASP A 6 14.06 -10.82 10.08
C ASP A 6 12.79 -10.90 10.94
N TYR A 7 12.02 -9.82 11.02
CA TYR A 7 10.71 -9.82 11.67
C TYR A 7 9.75 -10.79 10.99
N VAL A 8 9.57 -10.66 9.68
CA VAL A 8 8.68 -11.53 8.90
C VAL A 8 9.05 -13.01 9.03
N ARG A 9 10.35 -13.33 9.13
CA ARG A 9 10.86 -14.70 9.27
C ARG A 9 10.73 -15.28 10.67
N ARG A 10 10.44 -14.47 11.68
CA ARG A 10 10.40 -14.90 13.09
C ARG A 10 9.04 -14.75 13.72
N GLU A 11 8.21 -13.81 13.25
CA GLU A 11 6.86 -13.63 13.76
C GLU A 11 5.91 -14.59 13.04
N PHE A 12 5.46 -15.61 13.74
CA PHE A 12 4.60 -16.67 13.21
C PHE A 12 3.15 -16.58 13.67
N HIS A 13 2.85 -15.75 14.70
CA HIS A 13 1.48 -15.57 15.16
C HIS A 13 0.64 -14.89 14.09
N GLY A 14 -0.48 -15.52 13.74
CA GLY A 14 -1.46 -14.94 12.82
C GLY A 14 -2.12 -13.68 13.39
N PHE A 15 -2.78 -12.88 12.56
CA PHE A 15 -3.43 -11.63 13.00
C PHE A 15 -4.58 -11.86 14.00
N ALA A 16 -5.11 -13.07 14.11
CA ALA A 16 -6.08 -13.44 15.15
C ALA A 16 -5.43 -13.60 16.54
N GLU A 17 -4.15 -13.99 16.60
CA GLU A 17 -3.40 -14.21 17.85
C GLU A 17 -2.65 -12.95 18.26
N LEU A 18 -2.00 -12.30 17.31
CA LEU A 18 -1.31 -11.02 17.46
C LEU A 18 -1.89 -10.03 16.46
N PRO A 19 -2.71 -9.06 16.88
CA PRO A 19 -3.34 -8.09 16.00
C PRO A 19 -2.34 -7.35 15.11
N PHE A 20 -2.81 -6.85 13.96
CA PHE A 20 -2.02 -6.04 13.05
C PHE A 20 -1.46 -4.80 13.76
N GLY A 21 -0.16 -4.56 13.63
CA GLY A 21 0.55 -3.49 14.32
C GLY A 21 1.50 -2.70 13.42
N ASP A 22 2.24 -1.78 14.03
CA ASP A 22 3.11 -0.83 13.31
C ASP A 22 4.20 -1.52 12.48
N VAL A 23 4.74 -2.64 12.95
CA VAL A 23 5.79 -3.38 12.22
C VAL A 23 5.20 -4.07 10.99
N ASP A 24 3.96 -4.58 11.09
CA ASP A 24 3.24 -5.13 9.94
C ASP A 24 2.95 -4.04 8.90
N SER A 25 2.52 -2.87 9.37
CA SER A 25 2.34 -1.69 8.52
C SER A 25 3.63 -1.33 7.78
N LEU A 26 4.78 -1.37 8.46
CA LEU A 26 6.09 -1.15 7.83
C LEU A 26 6.42 -2.22 6.77
N VAL A 27 6.11 -3.50 7.04
CA VAL A 27 6.26 -4.59 6.05
C VAL A 27 5.48 -4.26 4.78
N LEU A 28 4.20 -3.87 4.91
CA LEU A 28 3.36 -3.56 3.75
C LEU A 28 3.78 -2.26 3.05
N ALA A 29 4.25 -1.26 3.81
CA ALA A 29 4.80 -0.03 3.25
C ALA A 29 6.07 -0.30 2.41
N GLU A 30 6.94 -1.20 2.84
CA GLU A 30 8.11 -1.63 2.06
C GLU A 30 7.71 -2.40 0.78
N LEU A 31 6.69 -3.26 0.85
CA LEU A 31 6.17 -3.95 -0.33
C LEU A 31 5.59 -2.97 -1.37
N SER A 32 5.13 -1.78 -0.96
CA SER A 32 4.59 -0.77 -1.87
C SER A 32 5.61 -0.21 -2.88
N TYR A 33 6.91 -0.47 -2.65
CA TYR A 33 7.96 -0.09 -3.60
C TYR A 33 8.09 -1.03 -4.80
N MET A 34 7.41 -2.17 -4.82
CA MET A 34 7.33 -3.04 -5.99
C MET A 34 6.46 -2.41 -7.08
N ARG A 35 6.85 -2.58 -8.34
CA ARG A 35 6.02 -2.24 -9.50
C ARG A 35 5.17 -3.44 -9.88
N LEU A 36 3.85 -3.30 -9.78
CA LEU A 36 2.91 -4.41 -9.94
C LEU A 36 1.97 -4.24 -11.15
N SER A 37 2.28 -3.31 -12.05
CA SER A 37 1.50 -3.09 -13.27
C SER A 37 1.40 -4.37 -14.11
N GLY A 38 0.19 -4.79 -14.42
CA GLY A 38 -0.07 -6.02 -15.17
C GLY A 38 0.10 -7.33 -14.39
N LEU A 39 0.52 -7.27 -13.12
CA LEU A 39 0.68 -8.44 -12.25
C LEU A 39 -0.49 -8.61 -11.27
N VAL A 40 -1.15 -7.52 -10.93
CA VAL A 40 -2.31 -7.48 -10.03
C VAL A 40 -3.41 -6.62 -10.66
N PRO A 41 -4.67 -6.71 -10.18
CA PRO A 41 -5.75 -5.83 -10.64
C PRO A 41 -5.38 -4.36 -10.53
N ALA A 42 -5.61 -3.60 -11.60
CA ALA A 42 -5.38 -2.17 -11.62
C ALA A 42 -6.45 -1.43 -10.82
N PHE A 43 -6.10 -0.27 -10.29
CA PHE A 43 -7.01 0.58 -9.54
C PHE A 43 -8.25 0.94 -10.36
N GLY A 44 -9.43 0.65 -9.81
CA GLY A 44 -10.71 0.99 -10.44
C GLY A 44 -11.08 0.14 -11.66
N GLU A 45 -10.36 -0.95 -11.93
CA GLU A 45 -10.69 -1.86 -13.05
C GLU A 45 -12.00 -2.63 -12.81
N ALA A 46 -12.27 -3.00 -11.56
CA ALA A 46 -13.47 -3.72 -11.16
C ALA A 46 -14.47 -2.81 -10.41
N ARG A 47 -15.73 -3.23 -10.35
CA ARG A 47 -16.78 -2.51 -9.60
C ARG A 47 -16.61 -2.61 -8.07
N SER A 48 -16.01 -3.68 -7.59
CA SER A 48 -15.62 -3.90 -6.19
C SER A 48 -14.11 -3.97 -6.08
N VAL A 49 -13.58 -3.84 -4.86
CA VAL A 49 -12.15 -4.02 -4.59
C VAL A 49 -11.70 -5.40 -5.07
N ALA A 50 -10.66 -5.44 -5.91
CA ALA A 50 -10.15 -6.65 -6.53
C ALA A 50 -8.71 -6.92 -6.11
N THR A 51 -8.44 -8.15 -5.67
CA THR A 51 -7.12 -8.57 -5.19
C THR A 51 -6.76 -9.98 -5.68
N VAL A 52 -5.46 -10.28 -5.75
CA VAL A 52 -4.92 -11.62 -6.00
C VAL A 52 -4.04 -12.07 -4.84
N PRO A 53 -3.89 -13.37 -4.59
CA PRO A 53 -2.97 -13.85 -3.55
C PRO A 53 -1.55 -13.32 -3.74
N ILE A 54 -0.91 -12.83 -2.68
CA ILE A 54 0.43 -12.23 -2.77
C ILE A 54 1.48 -13.21 -3.32
N ARG A 55 1.32 -14.51 -3.10
CA ARG A 55 2.21 -15.54 -3.64
C ARG A 55 2.24 -15.61 -5.18
N GLU A 56 1.22 -15.06 -5.87
CA GLU A 56 1.19 -14.98 -7.32
C GLU A 56 2.22 -13.99 -7.88
N LEU A 57 2.81 -13.14 -7.03
CA LEU A 57 3.91 -12.26 -7.38
C LEU A 57 5.27 -12.96 -7.46
N LEU A 58 5.36 -14.24 -7.01
CA LEU A 58 6.59 -15.05 -7.13
C LEU A 58 6.77 -15.56 -8.55
N ARG A 59 6.95 -14.65 -9.48
CA ARG A 59 7.18 -14.90 -10.91
C ARG A 59 8.55 -14.38 -11.30
N ALA A 60 9.52 -15.27 -11.44
CA ALA A 60 10.92 -14.91 -11.70
C ALA A 60 11.08 -14.06 -12.96
N GLU A 61 10.26 -14.33 -13.99
CA GLU A 61 10.22 -13.59 -15.25
C GLU A 61 9.81 -12.13 -15.12
N SER A 62 9.20 -11.75 -14.00
CA SER A 62 8.73 -10.38 -13.72
C SER A 62 9.65 -9.60 -12.78
N TYR A 63 10.69 -10.21 -12.22
CA TYR A 63 11.49 -9.57 -11.17
C TYR A 63 12.26 -8.35 -11.65
N ASP A 64 12.76 -8.36 -12.88
CA ASP A 64 13.51 -7.24 -13.45
C ASP A 64 12.64 -5.98 -13.60
N ASP A 65 11.36 -6.16 -13.92
CA ASP A 65 10.39 -5.06 -14.02
C ASP A 65 9.79 -4.67 -12.66
N MET A 66 9.70 -5.61 -11.74
CA MET A 66 9.11 -5.42 -10.40
C MET A 66 10.06 -4.66 -9.46
N PHE A 67 11.36 -4.95 -9.52
CA PHE A 67 12.37 -4.41 -8.62
C PHE A 67 13.31 -3.47 -9.35
N VAL A 68 12.92 -2.20 -9.45
CA VAL A 68 13.60 -1.16 -10.26
C VAL A 68 14.24 -0.05 -9.41
N SER A 69 15.00 -0.43 -8.40
CA SER A 69 15.85 0.53 -7.69
C SER A 69 17.19 0.72 -8.41
N ASN A 70 17.83 1.90 -8.22
CA ASN A 70 19.19 2.17 -8.69
C ASN A 70 20.27 1.39 -7.89
N SER A 71 19.88 0.65 -6.86
CA SER A 71 20.76 -0.19 -6.04
C SER A 71 20.35 -1.65 -6.13
N SER A 72 21.29 -2.52 -6.51
CA SER A 72 21.10 -3.97 -6.50
C SER A 72 20.75 -4.49 -5.10
N ASP A 73 21.39 -3.96 -4.06
CA ASP A 73 21.18 -4.38 -2.67
C ASP A 73 19.73 -4.13 -2.23
N ILE A 74 19.14 -2.99 -2.67
CA ILE A 74 17.74 -2.67 -2.39
C ILE A 74 16.81 -3.62 -3.14
N ASN A 75 17.12 -3.97 -4.38
CA ASN A 75 16.32 -4.92 -5.16
C ASN A 75 16.38 -6.32 -4.55
N GLU A 76 17.56 -6.78 -4.15
CA GLU A 76 17.75 -8.06 -3.46
C GLU A 76 17.01 -8.08 -2.11
N TYR A 77 17.09 -7.01 -1.34
CA TYR A 77 16.35 -6.86 -0.08
C TYR A 77 14.84 -6.96 -0.30
N ARG A 78 14.29 -6.26 -1.30
CA ARG A 78 12.84 -6.30 -1.62
C ARG A 78 12.39 -7.68 -2.09
N LEU A 79 13.19 -8.36 -2.90
CA LEU A 79 12.93 -9.74 -3.31
C LEU A 79 12.97 -10.70 -2.11
N ALA A 80 13.93 -10.52 -1.21
CA ALA A 80 14.02 -11.31 0.03
C ALA A 80 12.81 -11.07 0.94
N LEU A 81 12.31 -9.82 1.02
CA LEU A 81 11.09 -9.46 1.75
C LEU A 81 9.87 -10.13 1.14
N LEU A 82 9.66 -10.03 -0.17
CA LEU A 82 8.54 -10.68 -0.85
C LEU A 82 8.52 -12.19 -0.60
N ARG A 83 9.68 -12.86 -0.73
CA ARG A 83 9.80 -14.30 -0.44
C ARG A 83 9.44 -14.62 1.00
N ALA A 84 9.99 -13.87 1.96
CA ALA A 84 9.70 -14.05 3.37
C ALA A 84 8.20 -13.89 3.69
N VAL A 85 7.55 -12.86 3.11
CA VAL A 85 6.11 -12.62 3.25
C VAL A 85 5.28 -13.79 2.69
N CYS A 86 5.64 -14.31 1.51
CA CYS A 86 4.92 -15.42 0.91
C CYS A 86 5.11 -16.75 1.67
N GLU A 87 6.18 -16.90 2.42
CA GLU A 87 6.48 -18.10 3.24
C GLU A 87 5.93 -17.98 4.66
N SER A 88 5.82 -16.76 5.21
CA SER A 88 5.43 -16.52 6.60
C SER A 88 4.01 -16.96 6.91
N PRO A 89 3.77 -17.72 7.98
CA PRO A 89 2.41 -18.03 8.44
C PRO A 89 1.56 -16.79 8.71
N ARG A 90 2.20 -15.69 9.14
CA ARG A 90 1.52 -14.42 9.43
C ARG A 90 1.03 -13.71 8.18
N PHE A 91 1.80 -13.74 7.08
CA PHE A 91 1.57 -12.90 5.91
C PHE A 91 1.16 -13.64 4.64
N ARG A 92 1.41 -14.97 4.52
CA ARG A 92 1.19 -15.73 3.27
C ARG A 92 -0.24 -15.77 2.76
N ALA A 93 -1.22 -15.45 3.64
CA ALA A 93 -2.62 -15.36 3.27
C ALA A 93 -3.02 -13.98 2.70
N LEU A 94 -2.11 -12.98 2.76
CA LEU A 94 -2.35 -11.66 2.18
C LEU A 94 -2.72 -11.75 0.71
N ARG A 95 -3.56 -10.82 0.31
CA ARG A 95 -3.90 -10.57 -1.09
C ARG A 95 -3.57 -9.12 -1.42
N VAL A 96 -3.26 -8.83 -2.68
CA VAL A 96 -2.86 -7.48 -3.12
C VAL A 96 -3.52 -7.13 -4.44
N GLY A 97 -3.87 -5.87 -4.62
CA GLY A 97 -4.49 -5.37 -5.85
C GLY A 97 -4.67 -3.86 -5.82
N GLU A 98 -5.61 -3.39 -6.64
CA GLU A 98 -5.91 -1.95 -6.77
C GLU A 98 -4.64 -1.12 -7.02
N TYR A 99 -3.70 -1.66 -7.81
CA TYR A 99 -2.43 -1.00 -8.07
C TYR A 99 -2.62 0.26 -8.90
N ALA A 100 -2.12 1.38 -8.38
CA ALA A 100 -2.07 2.66 -9.06
C ALA A 100 -0.64 3.19 -9.09
N GLU A 101 -0.20 3.68 -10.25
CA GLU A 101 1.07 4.38 -10.39
C GLU A 101 0.89 5.56 -11.37
N ARG A 102 1.35 6.73 -10.97
CA ARG A 102 1.31 7.94 -11.78
C ARG A 102 2.58 8.75 -11.62
N LEU A 103 3.26 8.97 -12.71
CA LEU A 103 4.40 9.86 -12.80
C LEU A 103 4.08 10.95 -13.82
N SER A 104 4.10 12.22 -13.40
CA SER A 104 3.80 13.37 -14.26
C SER A 104 4.78 14.51 -14.00
N GLU A 105 5.66 14.77 -14.97
CA GLU A 105 6.56 15.92 -14.92
C GLU A 105 5.79 17.24 -14.96
N ARG A 106 4.73 17.29 -15.74
CA ARG A 106 3.89 18.49 -15.90
C ARG A 106 3.22 18.89 -14.59
N GLU A 107 2.69 17.93 -13.86
CA GLU A 107 1.98 18.14 -12.60
C GLU A 107 2.94 18.07 -11.40
N GLN A 108 4.21 17.76 -11.64
CA GLN A 108 5.22 17.49 -10.61
C GLN A 108 4.71 16.47 -9.60
N GLN A 109 4.13 15.38 -10.10
CA GLN A 109 3.50 14.33 -9.31
C GLN A 109 4.23 13.01 -9.46
N GLN A 110 4.56 12.39 -8.33
CA GLN A 110 4.97 10.99 -8.25
C GLN A 110 4.08 10.31 -7.21
N PHE A 111 3.14 9.51 -7.67
CA PHE A 111 2.16 8.81 -6.86
C PHE A 111 2.20 7.31 -7.17
N ALA A 112 2.18 6.48 -6.15
CA ALA A 112 1.83 5.08 -6.29
C ALA A 112 1.15 4.56 -5.02
N ALA A 113 0.18 3.69 -5.20
CA ALA A 113 -0.57 3.04 -4.13
C ALA A 113 -0.96 1.62 -4.51
N MET A 114 -1.18 0.80 -3.49
CA MET A 114 -1.79 -0.52 -3.62
C MET A 114 -2.60 -0.84 -2.37
N THR A 115 -3.56 -1.74 -2.51
CA THR A 115 -4.40 -2.18 -1.40
C THR A 115 -4.11 -3.65 -1.09
N PHE A 116 -3.88 -3.94 0.18
CA PHE A 116 -3.77 -5.30 0.70
C PHE A 116 -5.05 -5.68 1.42
N ASP A 117 -5.55 -6.88 1.12
CA ASP A 117 -6.55 -7.54 1.93
C ASP A 117 -5.81 -8.29 3.05
N VAL A 118 -6.03 -7.82 4.28
CA VAL A 118 -5.37 -8.31 5.51
C VAL A 118 -6.30 -9.25 6.29
N GLY A 119 -7.42 -9.64 5.70
CA GLY A 119 -8.59 -10.31 6.26
C GLY A 119 -8.39 -11.68 6.90
N CYS A 120 -7.36 -11.83 7.74
CA CYS A 120 -7.10 -13.08 8.48
C CYS A 120 -7.33 -12.91 10.00
N GLY A 121 -8.14 -11.94 10.41
CA GLY A 121 -8.43 -11.64 11.81
C GLY A 121 -9.93 -11.65 12.10
N PRO A 122 -10.33 -11.28 13.32
CA PRO A 122 -11.74 -11.18 13.70
C PRO A 122 -12.48 -10.04 12.98
N VAL A 123 -11.75 -9.16 12.29
CA VAL A 123 -12.30 -8.08 11.48
C VAL A 123 -11.57 -8.10 10.12
N ASP A 124 -12.33 -8.34 9.07
CA ASP A 124 -11.82 -8.20 7.71
C ASP A 124 -11.37 -6.75 7.48
N SER A 125 -10.14 -6.58 7.05
CA SER A 125 -9.51 -5.27 6.96
C SER A 125 -8.78 -5.10 5.64
N LEU A 126 -8.87 -3.91 5.07
CA LEU A 126 -8.05 -3.46 3.96
C LEU A 126 -6.94 -2.55 4.48
N TYR A 127 -5.75 -2.70 3.93
CA TYR A 127 -4.63 -1.79 4.20
C TYR A 127 -4.19 -1.13 2.90
N VAL A 128 -4.29 0.20 2.85
CA VAL A 128 -3.80 0.99 1.72
C VAL A 128 -2.37 1.43 1.99
N ALA A 129 -1.45 0.98 1.15
CA ALA A 129 -0.04 1.34 1.20
C ALA A 129 0.29 2.38 0.15
N PHE A 130 0.81 3.53 0.58
CA PHE A 130 1.33 4.56 -0.30
C PHE A 130 2.85 4.45 -0.40
N ARG A 131 3.36 4.42 -1.65
CA ARG A 131 4.80 4.44 -1.91
C ARG A 131 5.38 5.81 -1.59
N GLY A 132 6.53 5.83 -0.91
CA GLY A 132 7.34 7.03 -0.76
C GLY A 132 8.06 7.44 -2.04
N THR A 133 9.01 8.36 -1.92
CA THR A 133 9.82 8.84 -3.05
C THR A 133 10.71 7.72 -3.58
N ASP A 134 10.72 7.53 -4.90
CA ASP A 134 11.42 6.45 -5.59
C ASP A 134 12.79 6.87 -6.17
N GLY A 135 13.32 8.02 -5.76
CA GLY A 135 14.58 8.56 -6.26
C GLY A 135 14.49 9.31 -7.58
N THR A 136 13.29 9.48 -8.16
CA THR A 136 13.08 10.30 -9.35
C THR A 136 13.20 11.80 -9.03
N LEU A 137 13.66 12.60 -10.01
CA LEU A 137 13.72 14.06 -9.87
C LEU A 137 12.32 14.67 -9.62
N VAL A 138 11.28 14.08 -10.22
CA VAL A 138 9.89 14.50 -10.02
C VAL A 138 9.45 14.28 -8.58
N GLY A 139 9.76 13.11 -8.00
CA GLY A 139 9.47 12.81 -6.61
C GLY A 139 10.16 13.79 -5.65
N TRP A 140 11.44 14.06 -5.87
CA TRP A 140 12.19 15.05 -5.07
C TRP A 140 11.61 16.45 -5.15
N LYS A 141 11.20 16.92 -6.36
CA LYS A 141 10.54 18.22 -6.51
C LYS A 141 9.22 18.29 -5.76
N GLU A 142 8.44 17.22 -5.80
CA GLU A 142 7.17 17.17 -5.05
C GLU A 142 7.40 17.19 -3.54
N ASP A 143 8.42 16.49 -3.03
CA ASP A 143 8.81 16.54 -1.62
C ASP A 143 9.17 17.96 -1.16
N PHE A 144 9.94 18.70 -1.96
CA PHE A 144 10.19 20.11 -1.67
C PHE A 144 8.92 20.97 -1.67
N ASN A 145 8.01 20.71 -2.61
CA ASN A 145 6.75 21.41 -2.66
C ASN A 145 5.88 21.16 -1.41
N MET A 146 5.93 19.96 -0.83
CA MET A 146 5.21 19.63 0.42
C MET A 146 5.63 20.50 1.61
N ALA A 147 6.85 21.05 1.61
CA ALA A 147 7.32 21.94 2.68
C ALA A 147 6.64 23.31 2.67
N VAL A 148 6.09 23.74 1.53
CA VAL A 148 5.55 25.09 1.31
C VAL A 148 4.13 25.11 0.78
N ARG A 149 3.58 23.95 0.40
CA ARG A 149 2.26 23.82 -0.21
C ARG A 149 1.53 22.57 0.30
N CYS A 150 0.27 22.74 0.67
CA CYS A 150 -0.67 21.65 0.96
C CYS A 150 -2.05 22.05 0.40
N PRO A 151 -2.71 21.21 -0.40
CA PRO A 151 -2.21 19.91 -0.86
C PRO A 151 -1.22 20.00 -2.03
N VAL A 152 -0.39 18.96 -2.19
CA VAL A 152 0.33 18.65 -3.43
C VAL A 152 -0.44 17.59 -4.23
N PRO A 153 -0.16 17.40 -5.54
CA PRO A 153 -0.93 16.50 -6.39
C PRO A 153 -1.01 15.05 -5.89
N SER A 154 0.05 14.52 -5.27
CA SER A 154 0.03 13.14 -4.73
C SER A 154 -0.87 13.00 -3.50
N GLN A 155 -0.99 14.04 -2.66
CA GLN A 155 -1.91 14.06 -1.53
C GLN A 155 -3.37 14.00 -2.00
N GLU A 156 -3.74 14.80 -3.01
CA GLU A 156 -5.08 14.74 -3.62
C GLU A 156 -5.36 13.38 -4.29
N SER A 157 -4.35 12.77 -4.92
CA SER A 157 -4.50 11.43 -5.49
C SER A 157 -4.68 10.37 -4.40
N ALA A 158 -3.99 10.51 -3.27
CA ALA A 158 -4.16 9.61 -2.12
C ALA A 158 -5.57 9.68 -1.54
N TYR A 159 -6.10 10.88 -1.32
CA TYR A 159 -7.47 11.09 -0.87
C TYR A 159 -8.50 10.45 -1.82
N ARG A 160 -8.38 10.71 -3.15
CA ARG A 160 -9.29 10.13 -4.14
C ARG A 160 -9.18 8.60 -4.21
N TYR A 161 -7.98 8.08 -4.06
CA TYR A 161 -7.74 6.63 -4.04
C TYR A 161 -8.48 5.99 -2.85
N VAL A 162 -8.31 6.54 -1.63
CA VAL A 162 -8.97 5.98 -0.43
C VAL A 162 -10.48 6.07 -0.53
N ASN A 163 -11.05 7.21 -0.94
CA ASN A 163 -12.49 7.33 -1.13
C ASN A 163 -13.03 6.28 -2.09
N SER A 164 -12.34 6.07 -3.23
CA SER A 164 -12.74 5.03 -4.17
C SER A 164 -12.64 3.61 -3.58
N ILE A 165 -11.65 3.34 -2.70
CA ILE A 165 -11.58 2.06 -1.99
C ILE A 165 -12.75 1.92 -1.02
N LEU A 166 -13.06 2.95 -0.24
CA LEU A 166 -14.21 2.95 0.69
C LEU A 166 -15.51 2.67 -0.05
N ASP A 167 -15.82 3.43 -1.11
CA ASP A 167 -17.03 3.28 -1.91
C ASP A 167 -17.18 1.87 -2.50
N ARG A 168 -16.08 1.26 -2.95
CA ARG A 168 -16.06 -0.05 -3.60
C ARG A 168 -15.86 -1.22 -2.64
N SER A 169 -15.58 -0.94 -1.38
CA SER A 169 -15.48 -1.95 -0.33
C SER A 169 -16.84 -2.31 0.28
N GLU A 170 -17.88 -1.53 0.04
CA GLU A 170 -19.25 -1.89 0.43
C GLU A 170 -19.64 -3.23 -0.22
N GLY A 171 -20.00 -4.20 0.62
CA GLY A 171 -20.29 -5.57 0.18
C GLY A 171 -19.06 -6.42 -0.15
N PHE A 172 -17.85 -5.95 0.13
CA PHE A 172 -16.62 -6.76 0.06
C PHE A 172 -16.68 -7.95 1.03
N LEU A 173 -17.37 -7.76 2.17
CA LEU A 173 -17.56 -8.78 3.19
C LEU A 173 -18.83 -9.57 2.98
N SER A 174 -18.75 -10.88 3.24
CA SER A 174 -19.94 -11.77 3.22
C SER A 174 -20.99 -11.40 4.28
N SER A 175 -20.61 -10.65 5.33
CA SER A 175 -21.51 -10.15 6.38
C SER A 175 -22.36 -8.95 5.95
N GLY A 176 -21.99 -8.28 4.84
CA GLY A 176 -22.62 -7.02 4.42
C GLY A 176 -22.09 -5.79 5.16
N ASP A 177 -21.14 -5.96 6.09
CA ASP A 177 -20.46 -4.85 6.77
C ASP A 177 -19.37 -4.27 5.87
N SER A 178 -18.96 -3.03 6.11
CA SER A 178 -17.80 -2.44 5.47
C SER A 178 -16.52 -2.87 6.20
N PRO A 179 -15.43 -3.24 5.47
CA PRO A 179 -14.17 -3.59 6.11
C PRO A 179 -13.54 -2.35 6.78
N ALA A 180 -12.78 -2.58 7.83
CA ALA A 180 -11.92 -1.52 8.36
C ALA A 180 -10.84 -1.18 7.33
N VAL A 181 -10.65 0.11 7.02
CA VAL A 181 -9.62 0.57 6.10
C VAL A 181 -8.49 1.26 6.89
N MET A 182 -7.31 0.66 6.85
CA MET A 182 -6.10 1.19 7.44
C MET A 182 -5.24 1.85 6.37
N LEU A 183 -4.57 2.94 6.71
CA LEU A 183 -3.73 3.69 5.80
C LEU A 183 -2.29 3.73 6.32
N GLY A 184 -1.33 3.59 5.42
CA GLY A 184 0.06 3.73 5.80
C GLY A 184 0.99 3.93 4.61
N GLY A 185 2.26 4.12 4.91
CA GLY A 185 3.30 4.32 3.91
C GLY A 185 4.60 4.80 4.56
N HIS A 186 5.68 4.71 3.82
CA HIS A 186 7.00 5.15 4.27
C HIS A 186 7.31 6.55 3.70
N SER A 187 7.91 7.43 4.51
CA SER A 187 8.37 8.77 4.08
C SER A 187 7.20 9.60 3.50
N LYS A 188 7.29 10.08 2.26
CA LYS A 188 6.21 10.76 1.54
C LYS A 188 4.90 9.94 1.56
N GLY A 189 5.00 8.60 1.49
CA GLY A 189 3.84 7.72 1.59
C GLY A 189 3.08 7.87 2.91
N GLY A 190 3.80 8.00 4.02
CA GLY A 190 3.20 8.28 5.32
C GLY A 190 2.51 9.66 5.37
N ASN A 191 3.12 10.67 4.74
CA ASN A 191 2.48 12.00 4.64
C ASN A 191 1.16 11.93 3.83
N MET A 192 1.14 11.19 2.72
CA MET A 192 -0.08 10.95 1.92
C MET A 192 -1.16 10.23 2.73
N ALA A 193 -0.78 9.22 3.54
CA ALA A 193 -1.70 8.48 4.40
C ALA A 193 -2.35 9.40 5.44
N VAL A 194 -1.56 10.23 6.13
CA VAL A 194 -2.07 11.20 7.11
C VAL A 194 -2.99 12.22 6.45
N TYR A 195 -2.59 12.79 5.31
CA TYR A 195 -3.42 13.74 4.58
C TYR A 195 -4.78 13.14 4.18
N ALA A 196 -4.78 11.94 3.60
CA ALA A 196 -6.01 11.26 3.19
C ALA A 196 -6.93 10.98 4.38
N ALA A 197 -6.38 10.47 5.50
CA ALA A 197 -7.15 10.21 6.72
C ALA A 197 -7.79 11.48 7.30
N MET A 198 -7.01 12.57 7.40
CA MET A 198 -7.52 13.85 7.92
C MET A 198 -8.61 14.44 7.01
N ARG A 199 -8.46 14.29 5.71
CA ARG A 199 -9.42 14.83 4.74
C ARG A 199 -10.74 14.08 4.79
N ILE A 200 -10.70 12.73 4.86
CA ILE A 200 -11.91 11.90 5.00
C ILE A 200 -12.64 12.22 6.30
N ALA A 201 -11.91 12.28 7.42
CA ALA A 201 -12.52 12.62 8.71
C ALA A 201 -13.18 14.02 8.73
N HIS A 202 -12.62 14.97 7.98
CA HIS A 202 -13.20 16.31 7.84
C HIS A 202 -14.50 16.28 7.03
N ASP A 203 -14.51 15.54 5.90
CA ASP A 203 -15.68 15.42 5.03
C ASP A 203 -16.84 14.70 5.76
N ASP A 204 -16.56 13.67 6.57
CA ASP A 204 -17.56 12.98 7.40
C ASP A 204 -18.21 13.93 8.43
N ILE A 205 -17.46 14.87 9.00
CA ILE A 205 -18.00 15.88 9.93
C ILE A 205 -18.93 16.87 9.21
N GLU A 206 -18.57 17.30 7.98
CA GLU A 206 -19.42 18.21 7.20
C GLU A 206 -20.73 17.57 6.76
N VAL A 207 -20.75 16.25 6.51
CA VAL A 207 -21.97 15.51 6.14
C VAL A 207 -22.88 15.27 7.34
N ALA A 208 -22.34 15.18 8.55
CA ALA A 208 -23.08 14.94 9.79
C ALA A 208 -23.71 16.22 10.40
N GLY A 209 -23.40 17.41 9.89
CA GLY A 209 -23.88 18.72 10.33
C GLY A 209 -25.01 19.25 9.47
#